data_d9cd44546253b4aca660f8c9b5e23a32
#
_entry.id   d9cd44546253b4aca660f8c9b5e23a32
#
_cell.length_a   1.000
_cell.length_b   1.000
_cell.length_c   1.000
_cell.angle_alpha   90.00
_cell.angle_beta   90.00
_cell.angle_gamma   90.00
#
_symmetry.space_group_name_H-M   'P 1'
#
loop_
_entity.id
_entity.type
_entity.pdbx_description
1 polymer ?
#
loop_
_entity_poly.entity_id
_entity_poly.type
_entity_poly.pdbx_seq_one_letter_code
_entity_poly.pdbx_strand_id
1 'polypeptide(L)'
;PVMGEDGAVFDYARFGASGLINAILIMVWIVNIYSIVIKTGITENKTSLPDFLYDWGINLLVGFIAIVPAILITNVAGIDLFELMSQLFAPLYMLGSGPFGGIVLSFCYVLLYSFGISPWCIAPIMYSIWYNAYDMNLMAVAAGQTPPAMYTLEMFCFNAIGGTGCTLALPILASTIAKSKKLKAIGRVTLIPSLFNINEPVIYGFPVAMNVILMIPMFLAQFLVDCTYFLLIGLNIFTNPVSQNAVLSRTLPAGIGAFTLNGNFMDVVLWLILFAITIAVWYPFFRMYDHRCLQEENQ
;
A
#
# COMPACT_ATOMS: atom_id res chain seq x y z
N PRO A 1 10.49 -22.75 -12.77
CA PRO A 1 11.90 -23.01 -12.61
C PRO A 1 12.67 -22.50 -13.81
N VAL A 2 13.78 -21.81 -13.59
CA VAL A 2 14.72 -21.46 -14.66
C VAL A 2 15.67 -22.62 -14.80
N MET A 3 15.94 -23.07 -16.01
CA MET A 3 16.94 -24.12 -16.26
C MET A 3 18.33 -23.49 -16.13
N GLY A 4 19.03 -23.80 -15.04
CA GLY A 4 20.45 -23.50 -14.87
C GLY A 4 21.32 -24.67 -15.37
N GLU A 5 22.65 -24.48 -15.41
CA GLU A 5 23.60 -25.50 -15.87
C GLU A 5 23.52 -26.80 -15.05
N ASP A 6 23.08 -26.74 -13.77
CA ASP A 6 22.96 -27.87 -12.84
C ASP A 6 21.51 -28.38 -12.65
N GLY A 7 20.55 -27.99 -13.51
CA GLY A 7 19.15 -28.41 -13.43
C GLY A 7 18.18 -27.26 -13.14
N ALA A 8 16.94 -27.60 -12.75
CA ALA A 8 15.90 -26.61 -12.49
C ALA A 8 16.19 -25.84 -11.18
N VAL A 9 16.48 -24.57 -11.29
CA VAL A 9 16.67 -23.66 -10.15
C VAL A 9 15.39 -22.89 -9.90
N PHE A 10 14.96 -22.80 -8.63
CA PHE A 10 13.87 -21.94 -8.21
C PHE A 10 14.38 -20.49 -8.11
N ASP A 11 13.90 -19.64 -9.00
CA ASP A 11 14.15 -18.21 -8.92
C ASP A 11 13.17 -17.59 -7.92
N TYR A 12 13.62 -17.38 -6.69
CA TYR A 12 12.81 -16.80 -5.62
C TYR A 12 12.36 -15.36 -5.93
N ALA A 13 13.08 -14.61 -6.77
CA ALA A 13 12.68 -13.28 -7.18
C ALA A 13 11.34 -13.27 -7.93
N ARG A 14 11.04 -14.34 -8.66
CA ARG A 14 9.76 -14.51 -9.38
C ARG A 14 8.56 -14.74 -8.46
N PHE A 15 8.80 -15.18 -7.23
CA PHE A 15 7.75 -15.34 -6.20
C PHE A 15 7.65 -14.12 -5.28
N GLY A 16 8.57 -13.16 -5.40
CA GLY A 16 8.57 -11.92 -4.65
C GLY A 16 7.71 -10.83 -5.29
N ALA A 17 8.04 -9.62 -4.95
CA ALA A 17 7.32 -8.41 -5.37
C ALA A 17 7.25 -8.22 -6.88
N SER A 18 8.35 -8.51 -7.57
CA SER A 18 8.43 -8.44 -9.04
C SER A 18 7.47 -9.43 -9.73
N GLY A 19 7.15 -10.56 -9.09
CA GLY A 19 6.16 -11.52 -9.57
C GLY A 19 4.70 -11.13 -9.33
N LEU A 20 4.42 -10.13 -8.49
CA LEU A 20 3.06 -9.78 -8.09
C LEU A 20 2.19 -9.33 -9.26
N ILE A 21 2.72 -8.53 -10.19
CA ILE A 21 2.00 -8.10 -11.39
C ILE A 21 1.67 -9.30 -12.28
N ASN A 22 2.62 -10.22 -12.44
CA ASN A 22 2.37 -11.46 -13.19
C ASN A 22 1.26 -12.30 -12.54
N ALA A 23 1.25 -12.41 -11.22
CA ALA A 23 0.20 -13.11 -10.49
C ALA A 23 -1.18 -12.47 -10.71
N ILE A 24 -1.27 -11.14 -10.71
CA ILE A 24 -2.51 -10.40 -11.01
C ILE A 24 -2.99 -10.68 -12.44
N LEU A 25 -2.09 -10.62 -13.42
CA LEU A 25 -2.42 -10.87 -14.81
C LEU A 25 -2.89 -12.30 -15.03
N ILE A 26 -2.23 -13.28 -14.41
CA ILE A 26 -2.64 -14.69 -14.44
C ILE A 26 -4.02 -14.86 -13.79
N MET A 27 -4.27 -14.20 -12.66
CA MET A 27 -5.59 -14.23 -12.01
C MET A 27 -6.67 -13.66 -12.93
N VAL A 28 -6.45 -12.50 -13.55
CA VAL A 28 -7.38 -11.89 -14.51
C VAL A 28 -7.60 -12.82 -15.70
N TRP A 29 -6.55 -13.45 -16.23
CA TRP A 29 -6.63 -14.43 -17.31
C TRP A 29 -7.51 -15.61 -16.92
N ILE A 30 -7.28 -16.25 -15.78
CA ILE A 30 -8.05 -17.40 -15.29
C ILE A 30 -9.52 -17.03 -15.07
N VAL A 31 -9.82 -15.89 -14.43
CA VAL A 31 -11.19 -15.42 -14.17
C VAL A 31 -11.94 -15.17 -15.49
N ASN A 32 -11.29 -14.60 -16.51
CA ASN A 32 -11.90 -14.40 -17.81
C ASN A 32 -12.21 -15.74 -18.52
N ILE A 33 -11.29 -16.70 -18.48
CA ILE A 33 -11.54 -18.04 -19.05
C ILE A 33 -12.73 -18.69 -18.34
N TYR A 34 -12.74 -18.64 -17.00
CA TYR A 34 -13.85 -19.19 -16.22
C TYR A 34 -15.18 -18.54 -16.59
N SER A 35 -15.20 -17.22 -16.72
CA SER A 35 -16.40 -16.47 -17.15
C SER A 35 -16.86 -16.86 -18.56
N ILE A 36 -15.92 -17.08 -19.49
CA ILE A 36 -16.24 -17.53 -20.85
C ILE A 36 -16.84 -18.94 -20.81
N VAL A 37 -16.21 -19.86 -20.08
CA VAL A 37 -16.69 -21.26 -19.96
C VAL A 37 -18.10 -21.31 -19.37
N ILE A 38 -18.39 -20.54 -18.33
CA ILE A 38 -19.75 -20.44 -17.78
C ILE A 38 -20.74 -19.92 -18.82
N LYS A 39 -20.40 -18.87 -19.57
CA LYS A 39 -21.27 -18.26 -20.58
C LYS A 39 -21.58 -19.19 -21.78
N THR A 40 -20.75 -20.21 -22.02
CA THR A 40 -21.02 -21.20 -23.07
C THR A 40 -22.19 -22.12 -22.75
N GLY A 41 -22.75 -22.06 -21.52
CA GLY A 41 -23.83 -22.91 -21.07
C GLY A 41 -23.42 -24.38 -20.82
N ILE A 42 -22.14 -24.70 -20.93
CA ILE A 42 -21.62 -26.03 -20.58
C ILE A 42 -21.97 -26.37 -19.13
N THR A 43 -22.02 -25.35 -18.26
CA THR A 43 -22.37 -25.51 -16.85
C THR A 43 -23.85 -25.72 -16.56
N GLU A 44 -24.74 -25.53 -17.56
CA GLU A 44 -26.19 -25.65 -17.38
C GLU A 44 -26.72 -27.05 -17.79
N ASN A 45 -25.94 -27.82 -18.54
CA ASN A 45 -26.30 -29.18 -18.96
C ASN A 45 -26.10 -30.13 -17.78
N LYS A 46 -27.15 -30.30 -16.96
CA LYS A 46 -27.19 -31.30 -15.90
C LYS A 46 -27.06 -32.69 -16.49
N THR A 47 -25.86 -33.23 -16.43
CA THR A 47 -25.59 -34.64 -16.72
C THR A 47 -26.01 -35.47 -15.50
N SER A 48 -26.12 -36.79 -15.68
CA SER A 48 -26.41 -37.76 -14.61
C SER A 48 -25.30 -37.85 -13.54
N LEU A 49 -24.29 -36.95 -13.60
CA LEU A 49 -23.19 -36.92 -12.66
C LEU A 49 -23.55 -36.08 -11.40
N PRO A 50 -23.06 -36.46 -10.22
CA PRO A 50 -23.17 -35.61 -9.02
C PRO A 50 -22.58 -34.23 -9.25
N ASP A 51 -23.20 -33.18 -8.70
CA ASP A 51 -22.82 -31.77 -8.91
C ASP A 51 -21.33 -31.51 -8.61
N PHE A 52 -20.76 -32.13 -7.56
CA PHE A 52 -19.35 -31.92 -7.22
C PHE A 52 -18.37 -32.46 -8.27
N LEU A 53 -18.71 -33.60 -8.93
CA LEU A 53 -17.88 -34.15 -10.01
C LEU A 53 -17.94 -33.28 -11.26
N TYR A 54 -19.10 -32.70 -11.49
CA TYR A 54 -19.31 -31.78 -12.59
C TYR A 54 -18.48 -30.51 -12.40
N ASP A 55 -18.59 -29.86 -11.23
CA ASP A 55 -17.82 -28.67 -10.88
C ASP A 55 -16.31 -28.95 -10.92
N TRP A 56 -15.87 -30.10 -10.43
CA TRP A 56 -14.48 -30.52 -10.50
C TRP A 56 -13.99 -30.67 -11.94
N GLY A 57 -14.80 -31.27 -12.83
CA GLY A 57 -14.50 -31.40 -14.25
C GLY A 57 -14.37 -30.05 -14.95
N ILE A 58 -15.27 -29.09 -14.66
CA ILE A 58 -15.19 -27.71 -15.17
C ILE A 58 -13.91 -27.02 -14.68
N ASN A 59 -13.59 -27.13 -13.42
CA ASN A 59 -12.37 -26.54 -12.85
C ASN A 59 -11.10 -27.09 -13.50
N LEU A 60 -11.06 -28.40 -13.78
CA LEU A 60 -9.96 -29.02 -14.54
C LEU A 60 -9.88 -28.48 -15.97
N LEU A 61 -11.00 -28.36 -16.67
CA LEU A 61 -11.05 -27.83 -18.02
C LEU A 61 -10.53 -26.40 -18.07
N VAL A 62 -10.99 -25.54 -17.15
CA VAL A 62 -10.50 -24.15 -17.02
C VAL A 62 -9.01 -24.13 -16.71
N GLY A 63 -8.55 -24.99 -15.80
CA GLY A 63 -7.13 -25.12 -15.48
C GLY A 63 -6.29 -25.50 -16.70
N PHE A 64 -6.73 -26.47 -17.50
CA PHE A 64 -6.05 -26.84 -18.76
C PHE A 64 -5.99 -25.69 -19.75
N ILE A 65 -7.13 -25.04 -20.01
CA ILE A 65 -7.20 -23.92 -20.96
C ILE A 65 -6.33 -22.73 -20.48
N ALA A 66 -6.17 -22.55 -19.19
CA ALA A 66 -5.33 -21.47 -18.63
C ALA A 66 -3.83 -21.81 -18.67
N ILE A 67 -3.45 -23.05 -18.31
CA ILE A 67 -2.05 -23.44 -18.13
C ILE A 67 -1.38 -23.80 -19.44
N VAL A 68 -2.07 -24.51 -20.35
CA VAL A 68 -1.48 -24.97 -21.61
C VAL A 68 -0.93 -23.82 -22.48
N PRO A 69 -1.66 -22.71 -22.71
CA PRO A 69 -1.08 -21.57 -23.44
C PRO A 69 0.14 -20.97 -22.77
N ALA A 70 0.15 -20.85 -21.43
CA ALA A 70 1.30 -20.35 -20.70
C ALA A 70 2.52 -21.24 -20.90
N ILE A 71 2.35 -22.57 -20.82
CA ILE A 71 3.43 -23.54 -21.08
C ILE A 71 3.92 -23.44 -22.54
N LEU A 72 3.00 -23.32 -23.52
CA LEU A 72 3.39 -23.19 -24.91
C LEU A 72 4.17 -21.90 -25.17
N ILE A 73 3.74 -20.78 -24.59
CA ILE A 73 4.42 -19.48 -24.75
C ILE A 73 5.80 -19.54 -24.11
N THR A 74 5.92 -20.08 -22.90
CA THR A 74 7.20 -20.08 -22.18
C THR A 74 8.17 -21.14 -22.69
N ASN A 75 7.71 -22.38 -22.94
CA ASN A 75 8.63 -23.48 -23.27
C ASN A 75 8.79 -23.73 -24.78
N VAL A 76 7.76 -23.42 -25.59
CA VAL A 76 7.84 -23.63 -27.06
C VAL A 76 8.24 -22.36 -27.78
N ALA A 77 7.64 -21.22 -27.45
CA ALA A 77 8.02 -19.94 -28.04
C ALA A 77 9.26 -19.31 -27.39
N GLY A 78 9.71 -19.82 -26.24
CA GLY A 78 10.86 -19.30 -25.53
C GLY A 78 10.68 -17.90 -24.94
N ILE A 79 9.42 -17.45 -24.81
CA ILE A 79 9.10 -16.11 -24.29
C ILE A 79 9.00 -16.21 -22.78
N ASP A 80 9.89 -15.55 -22.06
CA ASP A 80 9.77 -15.38 -20.60
C ASP A 80 8.74 -14.29 -20.29
N LEU A 81 7.52 -14.72 -19.93
CA LEU A 81 6.42 -13.81 -19.59
C LEU A 81 6.76 -12.91 -18.38
N PHE A 82 7.57 -13.42 -17.44
CA PHE A 82 7.99 -12.64 -16.29
C PHE A 82 8.91 -11.49 -16.73
N GLU A 83 9.91 -11.79 -17.54
CA GLU A 83 10.86 -10.80 -18.06
C GLU A 83 10.14 -9.78 -18.94
N LEU A 84 9.26 -10.22 -19.84
CA LEU A 84 8.46 -9.34 -20.68
C LEU A 84 7.61 -8.36 -19.85
N MET A 85 6.93 -8.85 -18.81
CA MET A 85 6.14 -8.00 -17.93
C MET A 85 7.02 -7.08 -17.10
N SER A 86 8.14 -7.55 -16.59
CA SER A 86 9.09 -6.73 -15.83
C SER A 86 9.62 -5.55 -16.67
N GLN A 87 9.95 -5.80 -17.93
CA GLN A 87 10.38 -4.74 -18.86
C GLN A 87 9.24 -3.77 -19.20
N LEU A 88 8.04 -4.27 -19.42
CA LEU A 88 6.86 -3.44 -19.71
C LEU A 88 6.51 -2.49 -18.56
N PHE A 89 6.63 -2.96 -17.32
CA PHE A 89 6.33 -2.18 -16.12
C PHE A 89 7.54 -1.43 -15.54
N ALA A 90 8.76 -1.64 -16.06
CA ALA A 90 9.94 -0.93 -15.60
C ALA A 90 9.81 0.60 -15.56
N PRO A 91 9.20 1.29 -16.56
CA PRO A 91 8.98 2.74 -16.47
C PRO A 91 8.05 3.14 -15.32
N LEU A 92 7.02 2.32 -15.02
CA LEU A 92 6.11 2.56 -13.89
C LEU A 92 6.84 2.42 -12.55
N TYR A 93 7.70 1.42 -12.40
CA TYR A 93 8.53 1.24 -11.20
C TYR A 93 9.49 2.42 -11.01
N MET A 94 10.20 2.82 -12.06
CA MET A 94 11.14 3.95 -12.00
C MET A 94 10.44 5.27 -11.65
N LEU A 95 9.32 5.57 -12.30
CA LEU A 95 8.55 6.78 -12.01
C LEU A 95 7.94 6.72 -10.60
N GLY A 96 7.42 5.56 -10.21
CA GLY A 96 6.75 5.37 -8.93
C GLY A 96 7.70 5.38 -7.73
N SER A 97 8.96 4.97 -7.89
CA SER A 97 9.96 4.91 -6.81
C SER A 97 10.64 6.25 -6.49
N GLY A 98 10.46 7.25 -7.35
CA GLY A 98 10.98 8.59 -7.15
C GLY A 98 10.03 9.50 -6.34
N PRO A 99 10.50 10.70 -5.95
CA PRO A 99 9.70 11.64 -5.15
C PRO A 99 8.38 12.05 -5.80
N PHE A 100 8.39 12.39 -7.08
CA PHE A 100 7.19 12.80 -7.80
C PHE A 100 6.15 11.67 -7.87
N GLY A 101 6.58 10.49 -8.27
CA GLY A 101 5.71 9.32 -8.34
C GLY A 101 5.15 8.96 -6.96
N GLY A 102 5.99 9.02 -5.92
CA GLY A 102 5.58 8.80 -4.53
C GLY A 102 4.47 9.75 -4.08
N ILE A 103 4.61 11.05 -4.35
CA ILE A 103 3.57 12.05 -4.02
C ILE A 103 2.27 11.76 -4.78
N VAL A 104 2.34 11.46 -6.08
CA VAL A 104 1.14 11.14 -6.89
C VAL A 104 0.44 9.91 -6.36
N LEU A 105 1.19 8.86 -6.04
CA LEU A 105 0.64 7.61 -5.52
C LEU A 105 0.02 7.80 -4.12
N SER A 106 0.68 8.52 -3.22
CA SER A 106 0.11 8.89 -1.92
C SER A 106 -1.16 9.71 -2.07
N PHE A 107 -1.20 10.64 -3.03
CA PHE A 107 -2.40 11.42 -3.36
C PHE A 107 -3.55 10.52 -3.82
N CYS A 108 -3.29 9.53 -4.67
CA CYS A 108 -4.31 8.56 -5.09
C CYS A 108 -4.90 7.78 -3.91
N TYR A 109 -4.07 7.37 -2.94
CA TYR A 109 -4.54 6.71 -1.72
C TYR A 109 -5.47 7.62 -0.90
N VAL A 110 -5.06 8.86 -0.66
CA VAL A 110 -5.86 9.85 0.08
C VAL A 110 -7.16 10.14 -0.66
N LEU A 111 -7.11 10.26 -2.00
CA LEU A 111 -8.28 10.50 -2.83
C LEU A 111 -9.32 9.37 -2.67
N LEU A 112 -8.92 8.12 -2.76
CA LEU A 112 -9.82 6.98 -2.61
C LEU A 112 -10.49 6.97 -1.23
N TYR A 113 -9.72 7.11 -0.14
CA TYR A 113 -10.30 7.21 1.21
C TYR A 113 -11.25 8.38 1.37
N SER A 114 -10.95 9.51 0.73
CA SER A 114 -11.81 10.70 0.80
C SER A 114 -13.19 10.47 0.21
N PHE A 115 -13.31 9.56 -0.75
CA PHE A 115 -14.59 9.11 -1.31
C PHE A 115 -15.15 7.85 -0.63
N GLY A 116 -14.57 7.41 0.47
CA GLY A 116 -14.98 6.19 1.16
C GLY A 116 -14.62 4.90 0.44
N ILE A 117 -13.75 4.98 -0.59
CA ILE A 117 -13.26 3.82 -1.31
C ILE A 117 -12.00 3.30 -0.62
N SER A 118 -11.96 2.02 -0.29
CA SER A 118 -10.76 1.43 0.29
C SER A 118 -9.61 1.41 -0.71
N PRO A 119 -8.44 1.98 -0.38
CA PRO A 119 -7.27 1.96 -1.27
C PRO A 119 -6.70 0.56 -1.51
N TRP A 120 -7.17 -0.46 -0.80
CA TRP A 120 -6.81 -1.84 -1.06
C TRP A 120 -7.12 -2.29 -2.49
N CYS A 121 -8.03 -1.58 -3.21
CA CYS A 121 -8.29 -1.86 -4.62
C CYS A 121 -7.09 -1.59 -5.55
N ILE A 122 -6.19 -0.64 -5.19
CA ILE A 122 -4.96 -0.35 -5.93
C ILE A 122 -3.69 -0.84 -5.21
N ALA A 123 -3.85 -1.40 -4.01
CA ALA A 123 -2.74 -1.89 -3.20
C ALA A 123 -1.83 -2.89 -3.94
N PRO A 124 -2.31 -3.85 -4.74
CA PRO A 124 -1.43 -4.76 -5.47
C PRO A 124 -0.42 -4.04 -6.37
N ILE A 125 -0.84 -2.98 -7.07
CA ILE A 125 0.06 -2.17 -7.92
C ILE A 125 1.07 -1.42 -7.04
N MET A 126 0.59 -0.80 -5.97
CA MET A 126 1.43 -0.03 -5.05
C MET A 126 2.48 -0.91 -4.36
N TYR A 127 2.07 -2.08 -3.89
CA TYR A 127 3.01 -3.02 -3.28
C TYR A 127 4.07 -3.50 -4.27
N SER A 128 3.73 -3.70 -5.54
CA SER A 128 4.72 -4.04 -6.56
C SER A 128 5.78 -2.96 -6.71
N ILE A 129 5.37 -1.68 -6.71
CA ILE A 129 6.30 -0.55 -6.79
C ILE A 129 7.18 -0.48 -5.54
N TRP A 130 6.60 -0.55 -4.34
CA TRP A 130 7.33 -0.44 -3.08
C TRP A 130 8.33 -1.57 -2.87
N TYR A 131 7.93 -2.82 -3.13
CA TYR A 131 8.82 -3.96 -2.96
C TYR A 131 9.91 -3.98 -4.02
N ASN A 132 9.61 -3.61 -5.27
CA ASN A 132 10.64 -3.48 -6.30
C ASN A 132 11.68 -2.42 -5.93
N ALA A 133 11.23 -1.24 -5.47
CA ALA A 133 12.10 -0.17 -5.01
C ALA A 133 12.93 -0.59 -3.77
N TYR A 134 12.31 -1.33 -2.85
CA TYR A 134 12.97 -1.91 -1.69
C TYR A 134 14.09 -2.88 -2.08
N ASP A 135 13.80 -3.84 -2.96
CA ASP A 135 14.79 -4.82 -3.44
C ASP A 135 15.93 -4.13 -4.18
N MET A 136 15.64 -3.12 -5.03
CA MET A 136 16.66 -2.31 -5.70
C MET A 136 17.60 -1.63 -4.71
N ASN A 137 17.06 -1.05 -3.64
CA ASN A 137 17.87 -0.39 -2.61
C ASN A 137 18.72 -1.37 -1.82
N LEU A 138 18.19 -2.54 -1.46
CA LEU A 138 18.96 -3.59 -0.78
C LEU A 138 20.13 -4.08 -1.63
N MET A 139 19.89 -4.31 -2.94
CA MET A 139 20.94 -4.72 -3.88
C MET A 139 22.01 -3.63 -4.04
N ALA A 140 21.61 -2.36 -4.15
CA ALA A 140 22.54 -1.23 -4.28
C ALA A 140 23.45 -1.11 -3.04
N VAL A 141 22.85 -1.19 -1.84
CA VAL A 141 23.63 -1.15 -0.58
C VAL A 141 24.57 -2.35 -0.45
N ALA A 142 24.12 -3.55 -0.82
CA ALA A 142 24.97 -4.74 -0.82
C ALA A 142 26.16 -4.61 -1.79
N ALA A 143 26.00 -3.86 -2.88
CA ALA A 143 27.06 -3.53 -3.85
C ALA A 143 27.89 -2.30 -3.44
N GLY A 144 27.67 -1.70 -2.27
CA GLY A 144 28.36 -0.49 -1.81
C GLY A 144 27.95 0.78 -2.56
N GLN A 145 26.79 0.78 -3.20
CA GLN A 145 26.24 1.91 -3.94
C GLN A 145 25.19 2.66 -3.13
N THR A 146 24.91 3.91 -3.51
CA THR A 146 23.83 4.71 -2.91
C THR A 146 22.45 4.18 -3.33
N PRO A 147 21.48 4.10 -2.40
CA PRO A 147 20.12 3.65 -2.72
C PRO A 147 19.45 4.56 -3.75
N PRO A 148 19.02 4.04 -4.92
CA PRO A 148 18.47 4.87 -5.99
C PRO A 148 17.02 5.30 -5.77
N ALA A 149 16.24 4.54 -5.01
CA ALA A 149 14.82 4.78 -4.79
C ALA A 149 14.57 5.48 -3.46
N MET A 150 13.65 6.46 -3.45
CA MET A 150 13.23 7.16 -2.23
C MET A 150 11.83 6.77 -1.76
N TYR A 151 10.94 6.37 -2.67
CA TYR A 151 9.60 5.92 -2.34
C TYR A 151 9.57 4.40 -2.24
N THR A 152 9.85 3.92 -1.06
CA THR A 152 10.07 2.50 -0.75
C THR A 152 9.17 2.03 0.37
N LEU A 153 9.26 0.76 0.70
CA LEU A 153 8.53 0.16 1.81
C LEU A 153 8.91 0.79 3.17
N GLU A 154 10.15 1.19 3.34
CA GLU A 154 10.65 1.86 4.55
C GLU A 154 10.00 3.22 4.78
N MET A 155 9.73 3.97 3.70
CA MET A 155 9.08 5.27 3.80
C MET A 155 7.71 5.18 4.47
N PHE A 156 7.03 4.03 4.41
CA PHE A 156 5.76 3.83 5.08
C PHE A 156 5.83 4.10 6.60
N CYS A 157 6.98 3.86 7.23
CA CYS A 157 7.19 4.17 8.64
C CYS A 157 7.17 5.67 8.95
N PHE A 158 7.36 6.52 7.93
CA PHE A 158 7.46 7.97 8.06
C PHE A 158 6.24 8.71 7.50
N ASN A 159 5.64 8.22 6.41
CA ASN A 159 4.56 8.93 5.73
C ASN A 159 3.15 8.41 6.08
N ALA A 160 3.04 7.23 6.68
CA ALA A 160 1.77 6.69 7.14
C ALA A 160 1.57 6.91 8.65
N ILE A 161 1.72 8.15 9.11
CA ILE A 161 1.57 8.52 10.54
C ILE A 161 0.11 8.39 10.98
N GLY A 162 -0.24 7.23 11.52
CA GLY A 162 -1.63 6.87 11.82
C GLY A 162 -2.42 6.45 10.59
N GLY A 163 -1.74 5.98 9.54
CA GLY A 163 -2.31 5.55 8.27
C GLY A 163 -2.31 6.66 7.22
N THR A 164 -2.93 6.37 6.07
CA THR A 164 -3.01 7.29 4.93
C THR A 164 -3.65 8.63 5.32
N GLY A 165 -3.04 9.74 4.89
CA GLY A 165 -3.48 11.08 5.23
C GLY A 165 -2.96 11.57 6.58
N CYS A 166 -2.00 10.83 7.17
CA CYS A 166 -1.33 11.17 8.43
C CYS A 166 -2.32 11.50 9.55
N THR A 167 -3.28 10.59 9.76
CA THR A 167 -4.48 10.83 10.57
C THR A 167 -4.27 10.71 12.08
N LEU A 168 -3.09 10.29 12.59
CA LEU A 168 -2.84 10.09 14.04
C LEU A 168 -3.08 11.36 14.86
N ALA A 169 -2.83 12.54 14.28
CA ALA A 169 -3.08 13.81 14.96
C ALA A 169 -4.56 13.98 15.35
N LEU A 170 -5.50 13.50 14.53
CA LEU A 170 -6.94 13.68 14.74
C LEU A 170 -7.45 12.98 16.01
N PRO A 171 -7.22 11.67 16.25
CA PRO A 171 -7.63 11.02 17.50
C PRO A 171 -6.89 11.56 18.73
N ILE A 172 -5.64 12.00 18.60
CA ILE A 172 -4.91 12.64 19.71
C ILE A 172 -5.59 13.97 20.09
N LEU A 173 -5.82 14.86 19.13
CA LEU A 173 -6.50 16.13 19.36
C LEU A 173 -7.90 15.91 19.93
N ALA A 174 -8.66 14.96 19.38
CA ALA A 174 -10.00 14.66 19.84
C ALA A 174 -10.03 14.11 21.26
N SER A 175 -9.14 13.19 21.61
CA SER A 175 -9.11 12.60 22.96
C SER A 175 -8.67 13.59 24.04
N THR A 176 -7.82 14.57 23.68
CA THR A 176 -7.20 15.51 24.63
C THR A 176 -7.96 16.83 24.75
N ILE A 177 -8.21 17.53 23.64
CA ILE A 177 -8.67 18.92 23.63
C ILE A 177 -10.09 19.14 23.07
N ALA A 178 -10.78 18.08 22.59
CA ALA A 178 -12.16 18.20 22.12
C ALA A 178 -13.08 18.76 23.19
N LYS A 179 -13.99 19.66 22.79
CA LYS A 179 -15.10 20.14 23.61
C LYS A 179 -16.36 19.29 23.41
N SER A 180 -16.58 18.79 22.20
CA SER A 180 -17.64 17.83 21.87
C SER A 180 -17.41 16.52 22.61
N LYS A 181 -18.41 16.05 23.33
CA LYS A 181 -18.38 14.76 24.04
C LYS A 181 -18.28 13.59 23.07
N LYS A 182 -18.97 13.70 21.93
CA LYS A 182 -18.98 12.71 20.85
C LYS A 182 -17.57 12.57 20.27
N LEU A 183 -16.95 13.68 19.87
CA LEU A 183 -15.59 13.62 19.28
C LEU A 183 -14.56 13.11 20.28
N LYS A 184 -14.70 13.46 21.57
CA LYS A 184 -13.80 12.95 22.61
C LYS A 184 -13.92 11.44 22.80
N ALA A 185 -15.14 10.89 22.73
CA ALA A 185 -15.37 9.46 22.80
C ALA A 185 -14.78 8.73 21.59
N ILE A 186 -15.02 9.23 20.37
CA ILE A 186 -14.47 8.68 19.13
C ILE A 186 -12.94 8.71 19.17
N GLY A 187 -12.34 9.84 19.58
CA GLY A 187 -10.89 9.98 19.68
C GLY A 187 -10.25 8.91 20.57
N ARG A 188 -10.84 8.62 21.72
CA ARG A 188 -10.34 7.60 22.64
C ARG A 188 -10.39 6.18 22.06
N VAL A 189 -11.47 5.84 21.37
CA VAL A 189 -11.64 4.51 20.77
C VAL A 189 -10.71 4.31 19.55
N THR A 190 -10.50 5.36 18.76
CA THR A 190 -9.71 5.28 17.52
C THR A 190 -8.21 5.49 17.74
N LEU A 191 -7.79 5.93 18.93
CA LEU A 191 -6.38 6.24 19.23
C LEU A 191 -5.48 5.01 19.11
N ILE A 192 -5.88 3.89 19.72
CA ILE A 192 -5.06 2.67 19.73
C ILE A 192 -4.86 2.10 18.32
N PRO A 193 -5.90 1.87 17.50
CA PRO A 193 -5.70 1.47 16.11
C PRO A 193 -4.80 2.42 15.32
N SER A 194 -4.97 3.73 15.50
CA SER A 194 -4.18 4.75 14.80
C SER A 194 -2.69 4.70 15.14
N LEU A 195 -2.33 4.31 16.37
CA LEU A 195 -0.92 4.11 16.73
C LEU A 195 -0.27 2.98 15.90
N PHE A 196 -1.05 2.01 15.44
CA PHE A 196 -0.60 0.92 14.56
C PHE A 196 -0.85 1.21 13.08
N ASN A 197 -1.04 2.48 12.71
CA ASN A 197 -1.29 2.95 11.34
C ASN A 197 -2.59 2.39 10.71
N ILE A 198 -3.54 1.95 11.54
CA ILE A 198 -4.88 1.50 11.12
C ILE A 198 -5.82 2.70 11.24
N ASN A 199 -6.17 3.31 10.11
CA ASN A 199 -6.94 4.55 10.08
C ASN A 199 -8.41 4.41 9.67
N GLU A 200 -8.88 3.25 9.28
CA GLU A 200 -10.29 3.03 8.95
C GLU A 200 -11.24 3.46 10.08
N PRO A 201 -10.96 3.15 11.37
CA PRO A 201 -11.79 3.66 12.47
C PRO A 201 -11.81 5.19 12.56
N VAL A 202 -10.72 5.86 12.15
CA VAL A 202 -10.66 7.33 12.13
C VAL A 202 -11.45 7.87 10.94
N ILE A 203 -11.23 7.33 9.74
CA ILE A 203 -11.88 7.78 8.50
C ILE A 203 -13.40 7.70 8.61
N TYR A 204 -13.93 6.62 9.19
CA TYR A 204 -15.35 6.41 9.30
C TYR A 204 -15.93 6.92 10.63
N GLY A 205 -15.17 6.90 11.71
CA GLY A 205 -15.60 7.38 13.03
C GLY A 205 -15.73 8.90 13.11
N PHE A 206 -14.78 9.64 12.54
CA PHE A 206 -14.82 11.11 12.42
C PHE A 206 -15.52 11.60 11.16
N PRO A 207 -16.29 10.82 10.46
CA PRO A 207 -16.66 10.86 9.05
C PRO A 207 -15.75 11.79 8.22
N VAL A 208 -14.49 11.38 8.06
CA VAL A 208 -13.51 12.09 7.21
C VAL A 208 -13.92 11.94 5.74
N ALA A 209 -14.35 10.74 5.37
CA ALA A 209 -14.85 10.47 4.03
C ALA A 209 -16.06 11.36 3.71
N MET A 210 -16.05 12.00 2.55
CA MET A 210 -17.07 12.92 2.05
C MET A 210 -17.27 14.18 2.91
N ASN A 211 -16.38 14.47 3.85
CA ASN A 211 -16.41 15.67 4.69
C ASN A 211 -15.28 16.62 4.32
N VAL A 212 -15.62 17.66 3.57
CA VAL A 212 -14.64 18.61 3.03
C VAL A 212 -13.77 19.24 4.12
N ILE A 213 -14.32 19.52 5.32
CA ILE A 213 -13.56 20.12 6.43
C ILE A 213 -12.41 19.20 6.88
N LEU A 214 -12.62 17.88 6.89
CA LEU A 214 -11.62 16.90 7.31
C LEU A 214 -10.83 16.30 6.15
N MET A 215 -11.37 16.34 4.92
CA MET A 215 -10.63 15.94 3.71
C MET A 215 -9.45 16.86 3.42
N ILE A 216 -9.66 18.19 3.53
CA ILE A 216 -8.60 19.16 3.25
C ILE A 216 -7.33 18.90 4.08
N PRO A 217 -7.39 18.80 5.42
CA PRO A 217 -6.19 18.51 6.21
C PRO A 217 -5.60 17.12 5.90
N MET A 218 -6.41 16.14 5.52
CA MET A 218 -5.95 14.82 5.11
C MET A 218 -5.03 14.88 3.89
N PHE A 219 -5.45 15.61 2.84
CA PHE A 219 -4.62 15.85 1.65
C PHE A 219 -3.38 16.69 1.97
N LEU A 220 -3.58 17.78 2.71
CA LEU A 220 -2.50 18.72 3.00
C LEU A 220 -1.43 18.09 3.91
N ALA A 221 -1.82 17.32 4.91
CA ALA A 221 -0.90 16.64 5.80
C ALA A 221 -0.06 15.60 5.04
N GLN A 222 -0.70 14.74 4.23
CA GLN A 222 0.01 13.76 3.41
C GLN A 222 1.02 14.44 2.48
N PHE A 223 0.57 15.46 1.73
CA PHE A 223 1.41 16.19 0.79
C PHE A 223 2.62 16.84 1.46
N LEU A 224 2.40 17.54 2.59
CA LEU A 224 3.49 18.22 3.30
C LEU A 224 4.47 17.23 3.95
N VAL A 225 3.98 16.12 4.48
CA VAL A 225 4.81 15.04 5.04
C VAL A 225 5.68 14.43 3.94
N ASP A 226 5.09 14.06 2.80
CA ASP A 226 5.83 13.47 1.68
C ASP A 226 6.87 14.45 1.12
N CYS A 227 6.49 15.72 0.87
CA CYS A 227 7.41 16.75 0.39
C CYS A 227 8.55 16.99 1.38
N THR A 228 8.26 17.06 2.68
CA THR A 228 9.30 17.27 3.70
C THR A 228 10.22 16.08 3.80
N TYR A 229 9.70 14.85 3.77
CA TYR A 229 10.51 13.64 3.77
C TYR A 229 11.49 13.64 2.59
N PHE A 230 10.98 13.79 1.36
CA PHE A 230 11.82 13.80 0.15
C PHE A 230 12.83 14.94 0.14
N LEU A 231 12.46 16.13 0.65
CA LEU A 231 13.37 17.26 0.75
C LEU A 231 14.53 16.97 1.72
N LEU A 232 14.22 16.45 2.91
CA LEU A 232 15.21 16.19 3.94
C LEU A 232 16.17 15.05 3.55
N ILE A 233 15.66 14.01 2.90
CA ILE A 233 16.48 12.93 2.35
C ILE A 233 17.30 13.43 1.14
N GLY A 234 16.67 14.16 0.21
CA GLY A 234 17.33 14.68 -1.00
C GLY A 234 18.44 15.68 -0.71
N LEU A 235 18.33 16.45 0.38
CA LEU A 235 19.39 17.34 0.89
C LEU A 235 20.45 16.62 1.72
N ASN A 236 20.36 15.31 1.90
CA ASN A 236 21.23 14.48 2.75
C ASN A 236 21.29 14.96 4.21
N ILE A 237 20.23 15.63 4.72
CA ILE A 237 20.10 15.98 6.14
C ILE A 237 19.80 14.72 6.95
N PHE A 238 19.01 13.82 6.39
CA PHE A 238 18.77 12.47 6.87
C PHE A 238 19.17 11.45 5.81
N THR A 239 19.60 10.29 6.23
CA THR A 239 19.93 9.17 5.32
C THR A 239 18.66 8.51 4.81
N ASN A 240 18.66 8.11 3.53
CA ASN A 240 17.58 7.29 3.00
C ASN A 240 17.61 5.91 3.70
N PRO A 241 16.60 5.55 4.50
CA PRO A 241 16.62 4.31 5.25
C PRO A 241 16.51 3.10 4.31
N VAL A 242 17.41 2.14 4.47
CA VAL A 242 17.37 0.84 3.78
C VAL A 242 17.52 -0.23 4.83
N SER A 243 16.53 -1.10 4.98
CA SER A 243 16.48 -2.06 6.08
C SER A 243 15.78 -3.35 5.72
N GLN A 244 16.39 -4.49 6.05
CA GLN A 244 15.74 -5.80 5.97
C GLN A 244 14.53 -5.94 6.90
N ASN A 245 14.42 -5.06 7.91
CA ASN A 245 13.32 -5.03 8.87
C ASN A 245 12.10 -4.24 8.40
N ALA A 246 12.10 -3.66 7.19
CA ALA A 246 11.05 -2.76 6.71
C ALA A 246 9.63 -3.37 6.84
N VAL A 247 9.47 -4.65 6.49
CA VAL A 247 8.17 -5.35 6.58
C VAL A 247 7.66 -5.43 8.01
N LEU A 248 8.53 -5.71 8.98
CA LEU A 248 8.17 -5.77 10.40
C LEU A 248 7.95 -4.37 10.96
N SER A 249 8.86 -3.45 10.68
CA SER A 249 8.86 -2.09 11.23
C SER A 249 7.59 -1.32 10.93
N ARG A 250 7.02 -1.47 9.72
CA ARG A 250 5.77 -0.80 9.33
C ARG A 250 4.53 -1.28 10.11
N THR A 251 4.59 -2.47 10.73
CA THR A 251 3.48 -3.02 11.53
C THR A 251 3.55 -2.61 13.00
N LEU A 252 4.65 -2.01 13.42
CA LEU A 252 4.85 -1.53 14.78
C LEU A 252 4.17 -0.18 15.01
N PRO A 253 3.95 0.20 16.29
CA PRO A 253 3.39 1.51 16.60
C PRO A 253 4.19 2.65 15.98
N ALA A 254 3.46 3.69 15.57
CA ALA A 254 4.01 4.90 14.97
C ALA A 254 5.20 5.47 15.79
N GLY A 255 6.30 5.78 15.14
CA GLY A 255 7.56 6.21 15.76
C GLY A 255 8.47 5.06 16.20
N ILE A 256 7.93 3.98 16.78
CA ILE A 256 8.72 2.77 17.10
C ILE A 256 9.14 2.09 15.79
N GLY A 257 8.25 2.02 14.79
CA GLY A 257 8.56 1.51 13.48
C GLY A 257 9.73 2.23 12.82
N ALA A 258 9.81 3.55 12.93
CA ALA A 258 10.95 4.32 12.41
C ALA A 258 12.28 3.92 13.08
N PHE A 259 12.30 3.77 14.41
CA PHE A 259 13.49 3.32 15.13
C PHE A 259 13.94 1.91 14.73
N THR A 260 12.99 0.98 14.60
CA THR A 260 13.31 -0.44 14.37
C THR A 260 13.80 -0.75 12.95
N LEU A 261 13.71 0.21 12.02
CA LEU A 261 14.30 0.05 10.69
C LEU A 261 15.80 -0.25 10.79
N ASN A 262 16.55 0.64 11.41
CA ASN A 262 18.01 0.56 11.48
C ASN A 262 18.57 0.75 12.91
N GLY A 263 17.73 0.87 13.93
CA GLY A 263 18.13 1.22 15.30
C GLY A 263 18.70 2.65 15.42
N ASN A 264 18.41 3.52 14.44
CA ASN A 264 18.96 4.87 14.39
C ASN A 264 18.01 5.88 15.06
N PHE A 265 18.50 6.61 16.03
CA PHE A 265 17.74 7.67 16.72
C PHE A 265 17.36 8.83 15.77
N MET A 266 18.15 9.09 14.73
CA MET A 266 17.83 10.12 13.73
C MET A 266 16.55 9.82 12.96
N ASP A 267 16.22 8.55 12.76
CA ASP A 267 14.96 8.15 12.15
C ASP A 267 13.75 8.53 13.03
N VAL A 268 13.91 8.45 14.35
CA VAL A 268 12.89 8.94 15.30
C VAL A 268 12.77 10.47 15.25
N VAL A 269 13.88 11.19 15.14
CA VAL A 269 13.88 12.65 15.00
C VAL A 269 13.16 13.06 13.71
N LEU A 270 13.46 12.41 12.60
CA LEU A 270 12.75 12.63 11.33
C LEU A 270 11.25 12.39 11.52
N TRP A 271 10.87 11.26 12.12
CA TRP A 271 9.47 10.94 12.39
C TRP A 271 8.78 12.01 13.24
N LEU A 272 9.44 12.52 14.29
CA LEU A 272 8.91 13.59 15.16
C LEU A 272 8.71 14.91 14.41
N ILE A 273 9.62 15.28 13.51
CA ILE A 273 9.47 16.46 12.64
C ILE A 273 8.21 16.30 11.77
N LEU A 274 8.07 15.16 11.09
CA LEU A 274 6.93 14.87 10.25
C LEU A 274 5.62 14.84 11.05
N PHE A 275 5.64 14.24 12.24
CA PHE A 275 4.47 14.21 13.12
C PHE A 275 4.07 15.62 13.61
N ALA A 276 5.02 16.48 13.93
CA ALA A 276 4.73 17.87 14.28
C ALA A 276 4.01 18.62 13.14
N ILE A 277 4.41 18.38 11.89
CA ILE A 277 3.72 18.91 10.71
C ILE A 277 2.28 18.42 10.67
N THR A 278 2.04 17.11 10.92
CA THR A 278 0.67 16.57 10.91
C THR A 278 -0.21 17.25 11.96
N ILE A 279 0.30 17.45 13.18
CA ILE A 279 -0.44 18.15 14.24
C ILE A 279 -0.76 19.58 13.81
N ALA A 280 0.24 20.31 13.29
CA ALA A 280 0.06 21.69 12.86
C ALA A 280 -1.01 21.84 11.77
N VAL A 281 -1.05 20.89 10.81
CA VAL A 281 -2.05 20.89 9.73
C VAL A 281 -3.42 20.51 10.26
N TRP A 282 -3.54 19.42 11.04
CA TRP A 282 -4.85 18.94 11.50
C TRP A 282 -5.50 19.85 12.54
N TYR A 283 -4.71 20.57 13.36
CA TYR A 283 -5.22 21.37 14.48
C TYR A 283 -6.29 22.42 14.09
N PRO A 284 -6.10 23.32 13.11
CA PRO A 284 -7.10 24.33 12.80
C PRO A 284 -8.40 23.72 12.27
N PHE A 285 -8.32 22.72 11.42
CA PHE A 285 -9.50 22.03 10.88
C PHE A 285 -10.24 21.22 11.92
N PHE A 286 -9.50 20.56 12.83
CA PHE A 286 -10.08 19.90 13.98
C PHE A 286 -10.86 20.87 14.86
N ARG A 287 -10.32 22.05 15.16
CA ARG A 287 -11.00 23.08 15.96
C ARG A 287 -12.29 23.58 15.30
N MET A 288 -12.27 23.75 13.99
CA MET A 288 -13.48 24.12 13.22
C MET A 288 -14.54 23.03 13.31
N TYR A 289 -14.14 21.79 13.15
CA TYR A 289 -15.06 20.65 13.20
C TYR A 289 -15.60 20.37 14.62
N ASP A 290 -14.74 20.48 15.64
CA ASP A 290 -15.14 20.36 17.05
C ASP A 290 -16.19 21.41 17.44
N HIS A 291 -15.99 22.66 16.99
CA HIS A 291 -16.97 23.73 17.23
C HIS A 291 -18.33 23.43 16.59
N ARG A 292 -18.33 22.92 15.37
CA ARG A 292 -19.56 22.52 14.66
C ARG A 292 -20.29 21.41 15.40
N CYS A 293 -19.58 20.33 15.78
CA CYS A 293 -20.18 19.24 16.53
C CYS A 293 -20.71 19.66 17.90
N LEU A 294 -20.01 20.60 18.57
CA LEU A 294 -20.49 21.15 19.84
C LEU A 294 -21.79 21.94 19.68
N GLN A 295 -21.96 22.67 18.59
CA GLN A 295 -23.22 23.38 18.29
C GLN A 295 -24.37 22.39 18.04
N GLU A 296 -24.11 21.32 17.31
CA GLU A 296 -25.08 20.24 17.05
C GLU A 296 -25.48 19.50 18.33
N GLU A 297 -24.56 19.34 19.29
CA GLU A 297 -24.83 18.70 20.61
C GLU A 297 -25.70 19.59 21.54
N ASN A 298 -25.70 20.89 21.35
CA ASN A 298 -26.41 21.86 22.18
C ASN A 298 -27.82 22.24 21.62
N GLN A 299 -28.17 21.73 20.44
CA GLN A 299 -29.50 21.86 19.85
C GLN A 299 -30.42 20.71 20.28
#